data_e715850ae721e3eafc8f402067395eb6
#
_entry.id   e715850ae721e3eafc8f402067395eb6
#
_cell.length_a   1.000
_cell.length_b   1.000
_cell.length_c   1.000
_cell.angle_alpha   90.00
_cell.angle_beta   90.00
_cell.angle_gamma   90.00
#
_symmetry.space_group_name_H-M   'P 1'
#
loop_
_entity.id
_entity.type
_entity.pdbx_description
1 polymer ?
#
loop_
_entity_poly.entity_id
_entity_poly.type
_entity_poly.pdbx_seq_one_letter_code
_entity_poly.pdbx_strand_id
1 'polypeptide(L)'
;MLSAFISSLRTADLRRKILFTLGIVILYRVGATVPSPGVNYPNVQKCIEQVSGGDSAQIYSLINLFSGGALLQLSVFAVGVMPYITASIIVQLLTVVIPRFEQLRKEGQAGQSKMTQYTRYLSIALALLQATSIVALAANGGLLQGCSLEIIQNSGIFTLVVIVIVLTAGAALVMWMGELVTERGIGNGMSLLIFAGIAARIPSEGKTILDSRGNFVFATVCVAALIIIIGVVFVEQGQRRIPVQYAKRMVGRRMYGGTSTYLPLKVNQAGVIPVIFASSLIYIPHLITQLINSGDPNAANGWWSKFVANYLTNPASPAYIAFYFGLIVFFTYFYVSITFNPVERADEMKKFGGFIPGIRPGKPTADYLQYVLSRITLPGSIYLGVIAVLPNLFLEIGNSGSVQNLPFGGTAVLIMVGVGLDTVKQIESQLMQRNYEGFLK
;
A
#
# COMPACT_ATOMS: atom_id res chain seq x y z
N MET A 1 23.65 6.48 0.78
CA MET A 1 22.29 6.93 1.09
C MET A 1 22.24 8.27 1.82
N LEU A 2 22.84 8.43 3.01
CA LEU A 2 22.82 9.71 3.74
C LEU A 2 23.50 10.85 2.96
N SER A 3 24.62 10.60 2.31
CA SER A 3 25.31 11.57 1.44
C SER A 3 24.47 12.00 0.25
N ALA A 4 23.74 11.07 -0.38
CA ALA A 4 22.83 11.36 -1.48
C ALA A 4 21.65 12.23 -1.02
N PHE A 5 21.10 11.97 0.17
CA PHE A 5 20.02 12.78 0.75
C PHE A 5 20.47 14.20 1.06
N ILE A 6 21.67 14.38 1.65
CA ILE A 6 22.25 15.71 1.92
C ILE A 6 22.51 16.45 0.59
N SER A 7 23.03 15.78 -0.43
CA SER A 7 23.27 16.35 -1.76
C SER A 7 21.97 16.76 -2.44
N SER A 8 20.87 16.01 -2.25
CA SER A 8 19.56 16.32 -2.81
C SER A 8 18.98 17.62 -2.25
N LEU A 9 19.20 17.90 -0.97
CA LEU A 9 18.76 19.15 -0.32
C LEU A 9 19.54 20.38 -0.81
N ARG A 10 20.77 20.20 -1.31
CA ARG A 10 21.56 21.28 -1.92
C ARG A 10 21.07 21.65 -3.32
N THR A 11 20.44 20.74 -4.04
CA THR A 11 19.94 20.97 -5.40
C THR A 11 18.57 21.66 -5.34
N ALA A 12 18.44 22.87 -5.89
CA ALA A 12 17.26 23.72 -5.74
C ALA A 12 15.93 23.05 -6.19
N ASP A 13 15.93 22.32 -7.31
CA ASP A 13 14.72 21.70 -7.82
C ASP A 13 14.30 20.45 -7.01
N LEU A 14 15.27 19.61 -6.60
CA LEU A 14 14.99 18.47 -5.73
C LEU A 14 14.51 18.95 -4.36
N ARG A 15 15.11 20.00 -3.83
CA ARG A 15 14.64 20.62 -2.59
C ARG A 15 13.20 21.11 -2.69
N ARG A 16 12.81 21.76 -3.81
CA ARG A 16 11.41 22.17 -4.03
C ARG A 16 10.45 20.98 -4.04
N LYS A 17 10.81 19.89 -4.74
CA LYS A 17 10.00 18.66 -4.77
C LYS A 17 9.89 18.01 -3.40
N ILE A 18 10.97 17.91 -2.64
CA ILE A 18 10.98 17.35 -1.27
C ILE A 18 10.09 18.20 -0.36
N LEU A 19 10.28 19.53 -0.35
CA LEU A 19 9.48 20.44 0.47
C LEU A 19 7.99 20.41 0.11
N PHE A 20 7.67 20.30 -1.18
CA PHE A 20 6.30 20.15 -1.65
C PHE A 20 5.68 18.84 -1.13
N THR A 21 6.40 17.73 -1.24
CA THR A 21 5.95 16.43 -0.74
C THR A 21 5.74 16.47 0.78
N LEU A 22 6.68 17.03 1.53
CA LEU A 22 6.54 17.21 2.98
C LEU A 22 5.35 18.10 3.33
N GLY A 23 5.13 19.19 2.59
CA GLY A 23 3.97 20.06 2.78
C GLY A 23 2.64 19.33 2.63
N ILE A 24 2.50 18.48 1.59
CA ILE A 24 1.29 17.66 1.40
C ILE A 24 1.14 16.62 2.51
N VAL A 25 2.22 15.97 2.95
CA VAL A 25 2.18 15.03 4.07
C VAL A 25 1.71 15.72 5.37
N ILE A 26 2.18 16.92 5.64
CA ILE A 26 1.72 17.72 6.80
C ILE A 26 0.23 18.05 6.66
N LEU A 27 -0.24 18.51 5.49
CA LEU A 27 -1.66 18.78 5.25
C LEU A 27 -2.52 17.53 5.43
N TYR A 28 -2.06 16.37 4.93
CA TYR A 28 -2.73 15.11 5.14
C TYR A 28 -2.84 14.76 6.63
N ARG A 29 -1.77 14.97 7.41
CA ARG A 29 -1.79 14.70 8.86
C ARG A 29 -2.74 15.65 9.60
N VAL A 30 -2.75 16.93 9.27
CA VAL A 30 -3.69 17.90 9.85
C VAL A 30 -5.13 17.49 9.54
N GLY A 31 -5.46 17.16 8.30
CA GLY A 31 -6.82 16.71 7.93
C GLY A 31 -7.23 15.39 8.58
N ALA A 32 -6.28 14.51 8.91
CA ALA A 32 -6.54 13.26 9.63
C ALA A 32 -6.90 13.49 11.12
N THR A 33 -6.59 14.64 11.69
CA THR A 33 -6.93 14.99 13.09
C THR A 33 -8.18 15.86 13.21
N VAL A 34 -8.67 16.45 12.11
CA VAL A 34 -9.88 17.29 12.11
C VAL A 34 -11.12 16.42 12.12
N PRO A 35 -11.96 16.43 13.18
CA PRO A 35 -13.17 15.62 13.25
C PRO A 35 -14.21 16.10 12.23
N SER A 36 -15.04 15.18 11.74
CA SER A 36 -16.19 15.50 10.88
C SER A 36 -17.24 16.32 11.61
N PRO A 37 -17.96 17.24 10.93
CA PRO A 37 -19.06 17.97 11.52
C PRO A 37 -20.14 17.01 12.04
N GLY A 38 -20.65 17.25 13.26
CA GLY A 38 -21.69 16.43 13.89
C GLY A 38 -21.15 15.24 14.72
N VAL A 39 -19.85 15.02 14.76
CA VAL A 39 -19.20 14.01 15.61
C VAL A 39 -18.83 14.60 16.97
N ASN A 40 -19.19 13.89 18.05
CA ASN A 40 -18.80 14.27 19.39
C ASN A 40 -17.40 13.76 19.74
N TYR A 41 -16.39 14.55 19.43
CA TYR A 41 -14.98 14.19 19.59
C TYR A 41 -14.61 13.76 21.04
N PRO A 42 -15.08 14.45 22.14
CA PRO A 42 -14.82 14.00 23.50
C PRO A 42 -15.34 12.59 23.80
N ASN A 43 -16.53 12.25 23.28
CA ASN A 43 -17.10 10.92 23.46
C ASN A 43 -16.32 9.86 22.69
N VAL A 44 -15.89 10.19 21.46
CA VAL A 44 -15.04 9.30 20.64
C VAL A 44 -13.74 8.96 21.38
N GLN A 45 -13.06 9.93 21.96
CA GLN A 45 -11.83 9.67 22.74
C GLN A 45 -12.06 8.74 23.93
N LYS A 46 -13.10 8.99 24.72
CA LYS A 46 -13.46 8.12 25.85
C LYS A 46 -13.80 6.70 25.39
N CYS A 47 -14.51 6.57 24.27
CA CYS A 47 -14.81 5.26 23.67
C CYS A 47 -13.55 4.52 23.22
N ILE A 48 -12.59 5.20 22.61
CA ILE A 48 -11.32 4.61 22.16
C ILE A 48 -10.55 4.05 23.39
N GLU A 49 -10.52 4.78 24.48
CA GLU A 49 -9.87 4.34 25.74
C GLU A 49 -10.54 3.09 26.33
N GLN A 50 -11.87 3.00 26.25
CA GLN A 50 -12.65 1.86 26.76
C GLN A 50 -12.53 0.61 25.88
N VAL A 51 -12.49 0.77 24.55
CA VAL A 51 -12.55 -0.33 23.57
C VAL A 51 -11.18 -0.96 23.28
N SER A 52 -10.08 -0.33 23.67
CA SER A 52 -8.72 -0.84 23.42
C SER A 52 -8.46 -2.25 23.98
N GLY A 53 -9.40 -2.91 24.63
CA GLY A 53 -9.28 -4.24 25.22
C GLY A 53 -10.18 -5.35 24.64
N GLY A 54 -10.95 -5.12 23.57
CA GLY A 54 -11.93 -6.10 23.03
C GLY A 54 -11.48 -6.86 21.78
N ASP A 55 -12.15 -8.00 21.47
CA ASP A 55 -11.84 -8.88 20.32
C ASP A 55 -11.97 -8.21 18.95
N SER A 56 -12.77 -7.17 18.82
CA SER A 56 -12.97 -6.39 17.60
C SER A 56 -11.82 -5.42 17.30
N ALA A 57 -10.91 -5.19 18.23
CA ALA A 57 -9.83 -4.21 18.11
C ALA A 57 -8.87 -4.50 16.96
N GLN A 58 -8.72 -5.77 16.53
CA GLN A 58 -7.78 -6.17 15.49
C GLN A 58 -8.18 -5.68 14.10
N ILE A 59 -9.46 -5.75 13.76
CA ILE A 59 -9.96 -5.34 12.43
C ILE A 59 -9.93 -3.82 12.33
N TYR A 60 -10.36 -3.14 13.38
CA TYR A 60 -10.28 -1.68 13.46
C TYR A 60 -8.83 -1.19 13.40
N SER A 61 -7.89 -1.95 13.94
CA SER A 61 -6.47 -1.63 13.86
C SER A 61 -5.93 -1.69 12.44
N LEU A 62 -6.32 -2.69 11.62
CA LEU A 62 -5.93 -2.77 10.21
C LEU A 62 -6.50 -1.61 9.38
N ILE A 63 -7.79 -1.34 9.53
CA ILE A 63 -8.44 -0.23 8.82
C ILE A 63 -7.82 1.10 9.24
N ASN A 64 -7.60 1.25 10.53
CA ASN A 64 -7.00 2.43 11.11
C ASN A 64 -5.54 2.62 10.67
N LEU A 65 -4.82 1.53 10.37
CA LEU A 65 -3.47 1.57 9.81
C LEU A 65 -3.44 2.32 8.48
N PHE A 66 -4.36 1.99 7.56
CA PHE A 66 -4.42 2.60 6.23
C PHE A 66 -5.00 4.02 6.25
N SER A 67 -5.83 4.35 7.23
CA SER A 67 -6.36 5.70 7.43
C SER A 67 -5.43 6.59 8.27
N GLY A 68 -4.32 6.04 8.78
CA GLY A 68 -3.37 6.80 9.62
C GLY A 68 -3.92 7.27 10.97
N GLY A 69 -4.93 6.57 11.53
CA GLY A 69 -5.58 6.94 12.78
C GLY A 69 -6.87 7.75 12.61
N ALA A 70 -7.18 8.17 11.39
CA ALA A 70 -8.30 9.03 11.09
C ALA A 70 -9.68 8.37 11.26
N LEU A 71 -9.77 7.03 11.05
CA LEU A 71 -11.04 6.30 11.10
C LEU A 71 -11.64 6.30 12.51
N LEU A 72 -10.84 5.95 13.52
CA LEU A 72 -11.33 5.90 14.91
C LEU A 72 -11.78 7.25 15.43
N GLN A 73 -11.21 8.34 14.89
CA GLN A 73 -11.58 9.70 15.25
C GLN A 73 -12.74 10.24 14.41
N LEU A 74 -13.26 9.45 13.44
CA LEU A 74 -14.24 9.92 12.44
C LEU A 74 -13.85 11.29 11.85
N SER A 75 -12.57 11.44 11.54
CA SER A 75 -12.04 12.67 10.96
C SER A 75 -12.46 12.82 9.50
N VAL A 76 -12.24 13.99 8.91
CA VAL A 76 -12.54 14.28 7.50
C VAL A 76 -11.86 13.27 6.56
N PHE A 77 -10.66 12.77 6.92
CA PHE A 77 -9.93 11.76 6.14
C PHE A 77 -10.10 10.33 6.67
N ALA A 78 -11.19 10.03 7.37
CA ALA A 78 -11.43 8.70 7.97
C ALA A 78 -11.40 7.55 6.95
N VAL A 79 -11.92 7.76 5.76
CA VAL A 79 -11.90 6.76 4.67
C VAL A 79 -10.49 6.58 4.08
N GLY A 80 -9.65 7.62 4.17
CA GLY A 80 -8.24 7.59 3.75
C GLY A 80 -8.02 7.28 2.28
N VAL A 81 -6.95 6.53 2.00
CA VAL A 81 -6.47 6.19 0.64
C VAL A 81 -7.13 4.91 0.11
N MET A 82 -7.82 4.13 0.95
CA MET A 82 -8.34 2.80 0.61
C MET A 82 -9.24 2.76 -0.64
N PRO A 83 -10.21 3.67 -0.84
CA PRO A 83 -11.07 3.64 -2.03
C PRO A 83 -10.29 3.76 -3.33
N TYR A 84 -9.26 4.60 -3.35
CA TYR A 84 -8.42 4.78 -4.52
C TYR A 84 -7.57 3.54 -4.83
N ILE A 85 -7.00 2.93 -3.81
CA ILE A 85 -6.23 1.69 -3.97
C ILE A 85 -7.12 0.60 -4.54
N THR A 86 -8.30 0.38 -3.94
CA THR A 86 -9.26 -0.62 -4.40
C THR A 86 -9.72 -0.35 -5.84
N ALA A 87 -10.01 0.90 -6.18
CA ALA A 87 -10.36 1.32 -7.54
C ALA A 87 -9.21 1.05 -8.53
N SER A 88 -7.98 1.37 -8.15
CA SER A 88 -6.79 1.13 -8.97
C SER A 88 -6.59 -0.37 -9.25
N ILE A 89 -6.79 -1.21 -8.23
CA ILE A 89 -6.75 -2.68 -8.37
C ILE A 89 -7.80 -3.15 -9.37
N ILE A 90 -9.05 -2.72 -9.20
CA ILE A 90 -10.17 -3.11 -10.07
C ILE A 90 -9.87 -2.70 -11.52
N VAL A 91 -9.42 -1.48 -11.75
CA VAL A 91 -9.07 -1.01 -13.09
C VAL A 91 -7.91 -1.81 -13.68
N GLN A 92 -6.88 -2.15 -12.89
CA GLN A 92 -5.77 -3.00 -13.34
C GLN A 92 -6.24 -4.43 -13.68
N LEU A 93 -7.14 -5.02 -12.89
CA LEU A 93 -7.76 -6.31 -13.21
C LEU A 93 -8.56 -6.23 -14.51
N LEU A 94 -9.32 -5.15 -14.71
CA LEU A 94 -10.08 -4.93 -15.94
C LEU A 94 -9.20 -4.78 -17.18
N THR A 95 -7.95 -4.33 -17.05
CA THR A 95 -7.02 -4.28 -18.22
C THR A 95 -6.67 -5.66 -18.76
N VAL A 96 -6.78 -6.70 -17.95
CA VAL A 96 -6.52 -8.08 -18.39
C VAL A 96 -7.77 -8.74 -18.97
N VAL A 97 -8.94 -8.37 -18.45
CA VAL A 97 -10.22 -9.02 -18.82
C VAL A 97 -10.88 -8.32 -20.02
N ILE A 98 -10.78 -7.00 -20.09
CA ILE A 98 -11.49 -6.20 -21.10
C ILE A 98 -10.52 -5.73 -22.19
N PRO A 99 -10.69 -6.19 -23.47
CA PRO A 99 -9.78 -5.82 -24.58
C PRO A 99 -9.65 -4.30 -24.81
N ARG A 100 -10.71 -3.53 -24.50
CA ARG A 100 -10.67 -2.07 -24.63
C ARG A 100 -9.69 -1.41 -23.67
N PHE A 101 -9.58 -1.90 -22.44
CA PHE A 101 -8.60 -1.40 -21.46
C PHE A 101 -7.17 -1.82 -21.82
N GLU A 102 -7.01 -3.01 -22.41
CA GLU A 102 -5.72 -3.43 -22.96
C GLU A 102 -5.25 -2.52 -24.09
N GLN A 103 -6.17 -2.13 -25.00
CA GLN A 103 -5.87 -1.17 -26.07
C GLN A 103 -5.46 0.19 -25.52
N LEU A 104 -6.19 0.73 -24.51
CA LEU A 104 -5.83 1.98 -23.86
C LEU A 104 -4.42 1.92 -23.24
N ARG A 105 -4.05 0.79 -22.67
CA ARG A 105 -2.68 0.60 -22.15
C ARG A 105 -1.62 0.67 -23.24
N LYS A 106 -1.90 0.15 -24.45
CA LYS A 106 -1.01 0.20 -25.61
C LYS A 106 -0.92 1.60 -26.24
N GLU A 107 -1.91 2.47 -26.02
CA GLU A 107 -1.90 3.87 -26.49
C GLU A 107 -0.89 4.78 -25.74
N GLY A 108 -0.18 4.26 -24.72
CA GLY A 108 0.84 4.99 -23.97
C GLY A 108 0.26 6.06 -23.04
N GLN A 109 0.82 7.27 -23.04
CA GLN A 109 0.44 8.31 -22.07
C GLN A 109 -1.03 8.78 -22.20
N ALA A 110 -1.57 8.85 -23.40
CA ALA A 110 -2.96 9.25 -23.61
C ALA A 110 -3.95 8.22 -23.04
N GLY A 111 -3.68 6.94 -23.24
CA GLY A 111 -4.46 5.87 -22.66
C GLY A 111 -4.33 5.78 -21.14
N GLN A 112 -3.13 5.99 -20.61
CA GLN A 112 -2.88 6.03 -19.17
C GLN A 112 -3.67 7.15 -18.50
N SER A 113 -3.77 8.33 -19.10
CA SER A 113 -4.57 9.44 -18.58
C SER A 113 -6.06 9.08 -18.49
N LYS A 114 -6.60 8.40 -19.51
CA LYS A 114 -7.99 7.91 -19.49
C LYS A 114 -8.21 6.84 -18.41
N MET A 115 -7.27 5.91 -18.24
CA MET A 115 -7.34 4.90 -17.18
C MET A 115 -7.34 5.54 -15.79
N THR A 116 -6.52 6.56 -15.57
CA THR A 116 -6.51 7.32 -14.31
C THR A 116 -7.87 8.00 -14.06
N GLN A 117 -8.53 8.55 -15.10
CA GLN A 117 -9.86 9.10 -14.94
C GLN A 117 -10.89 8.04 -14.52
N TYR A 118 -10.89 6.85 -15.14
CA TYR A 118 -11.77 5.76 -14.70
C TYR A 118 -11.50 5.35 -13.25
N THR A 119 -10.24 5.31 -12.84
CA THR A 119 -9.86 5.05 -11.45
C THR A 119 -10.41 6.12 -10.51
N ARG A 120 -10.38 7.41 -10.87
CA ARG A 120 -10.95 8.51 -10.07
C ARG A 120 -12.47 8.34 -9.90
N TYR A 121 -13.21 8.09 -10.96
CA TYR A 121 -14.67 7.90 -10.87
C TYR A 121 -15.03 6.69 -10.01
N LEU A 122 -14.35 5.58 -10.21
CA LEU A 122 -14.57 4.37 -9.43
C LEU A 122 -14.19 4.58 -7.95
N SER A 123 -13.10 5.31 -7.68
CA SER A 123 -12.68 5.60 -6.31
C SER A 123 -13.68 6.47 -5.55
N ILE A 124 -14.31 7.46 -6.20
CA ILE A 124 -15.35 8.29 -5.58
C ILE A 124 -16.60 7.46 -5.28
N ALA A 125 -17.00 6.57 -6.20
CA ALA A 125 -18.15 5.68 -5.97
C ALA A 125 -17.87 4.73 -4.79
N LEU A 126 -16.68 4.14 -4.72
CA LEU A 126 -16.27 3.29 -3.59
C LEU A 126 -16.14 4.08 -2.29
N ALA A 127 -15.64 5.33 -2.34
CA ALA A 127 -15.56 6.19 -1.16
C ALA A 127 -16.95 6.50 -0.60
N LEU A 128 -17.95 6.76 -1.47
CA LEU A 128 -19.34 6.97 -1.05
C LEU A 128 -19.91 5.73 -0.36
N LEU A 129 -19.68 4.53 -0.92
CA LEU A 129 -20.12 3.27 -0.32
C LEU A 129 -19.45 3.02 1.04
N GLN A 130 -18.14 3.25 1.14
CA GLN A 130 -17.40 3.08 2.39
C GLN A 130 -17.81 4.12 3.43
N ALA A 131 -17.99 5.38 3.05
CA ALA A 131 -18.45 6.44 3.94
C ALA A 131 -19.84 6.13 4.49
N THR A 132 -20.79 5.70 3.64
CA THR A 132 -22.13 5.30 4.11
C THR A 132 -22.08 4.14 5.08
N SER A 133 -21.23 3.12 4.83
CA SER A 133 -21.03 1.99 5.74
C SER A 133 -20.49 2.44 7.10
N ILE A 134 -19.45 3.28 7.12
CA ILE A 134 -18.82 3.77 8.34
C ILE A 134 -19.80 4.61 9.15
N VAL A 135 -20.57 5.49 8.50
CA VAL A 135 -21.56 6.34 9.15
C VAL A 135 -22.73 5.53 9.70
N ALA A 136 -23.22 4.53 8.97
CA ALA A 136 -24.25 3.62 9.44
C ALA A 136 -23.80 2.83 10.69
N LEU A 137 -22.55 2.35 10.70
CA LEU A 137 -21.96 1.68 11.87
C LEU A 137 -21.80 2.63 13.04
N ALA A 138 -21.37 3.87 12.79
CA ALA A 138 -21.22 4.88 13.85
C ALA A 138 -22.56 5.27 14.46
N ALA A 139 -23.61 5.39 13.64
CA ALA A 139 -24.97 5.72 14.08
C ALA A 139 -25.59 4.60 14.93
N ASN A 140 -25.32 3.34 14.60
CA ASN A 140 -25.84 2.16 15.30
C ASN A 140 -24.96 1.72 16.50
N GLY A 141 -23.93 2.49 16.88
CA GLY A 141 -23.00 2.12 17.94
C GLY A 141 -22.07 0.94 17.61
N GLY A 142 -22.14 0.42 16.38
CA GLY A 142 -21.36 -0.74 15.91
C GLY A 142 -19.89 -0.44 15.61
N LEU A 143 -19.52 0.84 15.49
CA LEU A 143 -18.14 1.23 15.18
C LEU A 143 -17.18 1.00 16.36
N LEU A 144 -17.65 1.25 17.57
CA LEU A 144 -16.89 1.06 18.81
C LEU A 144 -17.71 0.15 19.74
N GLN A 145 -17.72 -1.15 19.45
CA GLN A 145 -18.44 -2.15 20.24
C GLN A 145 -17.95 -2.13 21.69
N GLY A 146 -18.88 -1.98 22.61
CA GLY A 146 -18.61 -1.89 24.06
C GLY A 146 -18.65 -0.46 24.61
N CYS A 147 -18.87 0.55 23.77
CA CYS A 147 -19.10 1.92 24.23
C CYS A 147 -20.59 2.26 24.18
N SER A 148 -21.12 2.76 25.30
CA SER A 148 -22.52 3.20 25.44
C SER A 148 -22.72 4.68 25.14
N LEU A 149 -21.66 5.42 24.79
CA LEU A 149 -21.72 6.86 24.57
C LEU A 149 -22.12 7.16 23.11
N GLU A 150 -22.99 8.14 22.91
CA GLU A 150 -23.39 8.60 21.60
C GLU A 150 -22.22 9.30 20.89
N ILE A 151 -21.78 8.73 19.76
CA ILE A 151 -20.67 9.24 18.93
C ILE A 151 -21.15 10.38 18.04
N ILE A 152 -22.41 10.30 17.56
CA ILE A 152 -23.04 11.31 16.70
C ILE A 152 -24.07 12.08 17.55
N GLN A 153 -23.89 13.41 17.65
CA GLN A 153 -24.71 14.27 18.50
C GLN A 153 -26.20 14.27 18.13
N ASN A 154 -26.52 14.16 16.85
CA ASN A 154 -27.88 14.11 16.31
C ASN A 154 -27.93 13.05 15.22
N SER A 155 -28.62 11.94 15.44
CA SER A 155 -28.82 10.86 14.49
C SER A 155 -29.87 11.20 13.39
N GLY A 156 -30.17 12.49 13.19
CA GLY A 156 -31.06 12.93 12.11
C GLY A 156 -30.49 12.60 10.72
N ILE A 157 -31.33 12.22 9.77
CA ILE A 157 -30.95 11.85 8.40
C ILE A 157 -30.08 12.92 7.76
N PHE A 158 -30.37 14.20 7.99
CA PHE A 158 -29.60 15.33 7.46
C PHE A 158 -28.16 15.33 7.95
N THR A 159 -27.92 15.10 9.25
CA THR A 159 -26.57 15.04 9.83
C THR A 159 -25.79 13.85 9.27
N LEU A 160 -26.41 12.67 9.13
CA LEU A 160 -25.78 11.50 8.55
C LEU A 160 -25.36 11.74 7.10
N VAL A 161 -26.23 12.36 6.29
CA VAL A 161 -25.92 12.71 4.89
C VAL A 161 -24.75 13.70 4.82
N VAL A 162 -24.72 14.72 5.67
CA VAL A 162 -23.62 15.68 5.73
C VAL A 162 -22.30 14.99 6.05
N ILE A 163 -22.28 14.09 7.05
CA ILE A 163 -21.06 13.33 7.40
C ILE A 163 -20.61 12.48 6.21
N VAL A 164 -21.50 11.76 5.53
CA VAL A 164 -21.16 10.96 4.34
C VAL A 164 -20.55 11.82 3.24
N ILE A 165 -21.11 12.98 2.95
CA ILE A 165 -20.57 13.90 1.95
C ILE A 165 -19.19 14.40 2.35
N VAL A 166 -18.99 14.78 3.62
CA VAL A 166 -17.70 15.26 4.13
C VAL A 166 -16.62 14.18 4.05
N LEU A 167 -16.94 12.95 4.45
CA LEU A 167 -16.01 11.82 4.36
C LEU A 167 -15.64 11.47 2.90
N THR A 168 -16.63 11.52 2.01
CA THR A 168 -16.40 11.26 0.57
C THR A 168 -15.56 12.37 -0.05
N ALA A 169 -15.85 13.63 0.28
CA ALA A 169 -15.04 14.77 -0.15
C ALA A 169 -13.60 14.69 0.40
N GLY A 170 -13.46 14.26 1.66
CA GLY A 170 -12.16 14.01 2.28
C GLY A 170 -11.35 12.95 1.54
N ALA A 171 -11.96 11.81 1.18
CA ALA A 171 -11.32 10.76 0.40
C ALA A 171 -10.92 11.26 -1.01
N ALA A 172 -11.77 12.06 -1.67
CA ALA A 172 -11.45 12.68 -2.96
C ALA A 172 -10.26 13.65 -2.85
N LEU A 173 -10.19 14.40 -1.76
CA LEU A 173 -9.08 15.33 -1.49
C LEU A 173 -7.77 14.58 -1.21
N VAL A 174 -7.81 13.48 -0.47
CA VAL A 174 -6.64 12.61 -0.25
C VAL A 174 -6.15 11.99 -1.55
N MET A 175 -7.07 11.52 -2.41
CA MET A 175 -6.74 11.05 -3.75
C MET A 175 -6.01 12.13 -4.57
N TRP A 176 -6.56 13.34 -4.60
CA TRP A 176 -5.95 14.46 -5.32
C TRP A 176 -4.57 14.83 -4.76
N MET A 177 -4.40 14.85 -3.45
CA MET A 177 -3.09 15.04 -2.80
C MET A 177 -2.08 13.98 -3.23
N GLY A 178 -2.47 12.70 -3.28
CA GLY A 178 -1.60 11.61 -3.73
C GLY A 178 -1.18 11.74 -5.19
N GLU A 179 -2.09 12.16 -6.07
CA GLU A 179 -1.78 12.43 -7.47
C GLU A 179 -0.84 13.63 -7.63
N LEU A 180 -1.07 14.71 -6.89
CA LEU A 180 -0.19 15.88 -6.88
C LEU A 180 1.25 15.52 -6.45
N VAL A 181 1.41 14.66 -5.43
CA VAL A 181 2.74 14.19 -5.03
C VAL A 181 3.38 13.37 -6.14
N THR A 182 2.61 12.53 -6.84
CA THR A 182 3.13 11.72 -7.95
C THR A 182 3.56 12.58 -9.13
N GLU A 183 2.83 13.65 -9.46
CA GLU A 183 3.13 14.53 -10.59
C GLU A 183 4.25 15.54 -10.29
N ARG A 184 4.22 16.17 -9.13
CA ARG A 184 5.11 17.31 -8.79
C ARG A 184 6.08 17.04 -7.66
N GLY A 185 5.92 15.94 -6.94
CA GLY A 185 6.74 15.55 -5.81
C GLY A 185 7.80 14.51 -6.16
N ILE A 186 8.07 13.64 -5.20
CA ILE A 186 9.00 12.52 -5.31
C ILE A 186 8.26 11.25 -4.91
N GLY A 187 8.43 10.19 -5.71
CA GLY A 187 7.86 8.90 -5.41
C GLY A 187 6.42 8.72 -5.88
N ASN A 188 5.85 7.58 -5.51
CA ASN A 188 4.42 7.32 -5.67
C ASN A 188 3.68 7.98 -4.51
N GLY A 189 2.89 9.02 -4.80
CA GLY A 189 2.23 9.83 -3.78
C GLY A 189 1.28 9.03 -2.90
N MET A 190 0.54 8.07 -3.46
CA MET A 190 -0.37 7.22 -2.68
C MET A 190 0.38 6.36 -1.66
N SER A 191 1.44 5.68 -2.10
CA SER A 191 2.28 4.87 -1.21
C SER A 191 2.92 5.73 -0.12
N LEU A 192 3.30 6.95 -0.46
CA LEU A 192 3.95 7.88 0.47
C LEU A 192 2.97 8.43 1.52
N LEU A 193 1.70 8.65 1.16
CA LEU A 193 0.65 9.02 2.13
C LEU A 193 0.35 7.86 3.10
N ILE A 194 0.33 6.61 2.61
CA ILE A 194 0.18 5.43 3.48
C ILE A 194 1.38 5.32 4.43
N PHE A 195 2.60 5.46 3.89
CA PHE A 195 3.83 5.49 4.68
C PHE A 195 3.76 6.54 5.81
N ALA A 196 3.35 7.76 5.47
CA ALA A 196 3.20 8.84 6.44
C ALA A 196 2.15 8.54 7.52
N GLY A 197 1.04 7.89 7.13
CA GLY A 197 0.00 7.42 8.06
C GLY A 197 0.54 6.41 9.07
N ILE A 198 1.28 5.41 8.58
CA ILE A 198 1.87 4.35 9.42
C ILE A 198 2.96 4.92 10.32
N ALA A 199 3.91 5.67 9.75
CA ALA A 199 5.05 6.22 10.47
C ALA A 199 4.63 7.13 11.63
N ALA A 200 3.57 7.90 11.46
CA ALA A 200 3.09 8.80 12.50
C ALA A 200 2.43 8.08 13.71
N ARG A 201 2.03 6.82 13.56
CA ARG A 201 1.45 6.03 14.65
C ARG A 201 2.49 5.30 15.49
N ILE A 202 3.68 5.06 14.96
CA ILE A 202 4.75 4.32 15.65
C ILE A 202 5.02 4.87 17.06
N PRO A 203 5.18 6.20 17.27
CA PRO A 203 5.48 6.71 18.61
C PRO A 203 4.36 6.48 19.62
N SER A 204 3.09 6.67 19.22
CA SER A 204 1.93 6.49 20.11
C SER A 204 1.71 5.04 20.49
N GLU A 205 1.83 4.12 19.54
CA GLU A 205 1.68 2.69 19.77
C GLU A 205 2.87 2.12 20.54
N GLY A 206 4.08 2.62 20.28
CA GLY A 206 5.27 2.30 21.08
C GLY A 206 5.12 2.70 22.56
N LYS A 207 4.56 3.88 22.81
CA LYS A 207 4.25 4.33 24.17
C LYS A 207 3.21 3.43 24.84
N THR A 208 2.16 3.04 24.13
CA THR A 208 1.12 2.13 24.65
C THR A 208 1.72 0.78 25.06
N ILE A 209 2.64 0.21 24.28
CA ILE A 209 3.32 -1.03 24.66
C ILE A 209 4.19 -0.84 25.91
N LEU A 210 4.91 0.30 25.97
CA LEU A 210 5.76 0.61 27.12
C LEU A 210 4.94 0.72 28.42
N ASP A 211 3.81 1.43 28.36
CA ASP A 211 2.94 1.68 29.51
C ASP A 211 2.17 0.42 29.95
N SER A 212 1.76 -0.45 28.99
CA SER A 212 0.95 -1.64 29.26
C SER A 212 1.75 -2.89 29.63
N ARG A 213 2.96 -3.06 29.10
CA ARG A 213 3.75 -4.29 29.15
C ARG A 213 5.14 -4.14 29.80
N GLY A 214 5.56 -2.94 30.06
CA GLY A 214 6.86 -2.65 30.68
C GLY A 214 8.05 -2.66 29.70
N ASN A 215 9.19 -2.25 30.24
CA ASN A 215 10.40 -1.98 29.46
C ASN A 215 10.98 -3.21 28.75
N PHE A 216 10.88 -4.41 29.36
CA PHE A 216 11.46 -5.63 28.81
C PHE A 216 10.74 -6.06 27.52
N VAL A 217 9.41 -6.07 27.52
CA VAL A 217 8.61 -6.44 26.33
C VAL A 217 8.81 -5.41 25.24
N PHE A 218 8.82 -4.12 25.58
CA PHE A 218 9.10 -3.05 24.61
C PHE A 218 10.46 -3.23 23.95
N ALA A 219 11.52 -3.50 24.71
CA ALA A 219 12.86 -3.74 24.17
C ALA A 219 12.88 -4.97 23.22
N THR A 220 12.20 -6.06 23.59
CA THR A 220 12.11 -7.26 22.77
C THR A 220 11.39 -6.98 21.44
N VAL A 221 10.30 -6.23 21.47
CA VAL A 221 9.56 -5.84 20.26
C VAL A 221 10.42 -4.94 19.36
N CYS A 222 11.15 -3.98 19.93
CA CYS A 222 12.06 -3.13 19.17
C CYS A 222 13.17 -3.93 18.48
N VAL A 223 13.79 -4.88 19.19
CA VAL A 223 14.83 -5.76 18.61
C VAL A 223 14.25 -6.63 17.49
N ALA A 224 13.09 -7.23 17.71
CA ALA A 224 12.41 -8.04 16.69
C ALA A 224 12.08 -7.20 15.44
N ALA A 225 11.51 -5.99 15.63
CA ALA A 225 11.22 -5.07 14.52
C ALA A 225 12.49 -4.70 13.74
N LEU A 226 13.61 -4.46 14.43
CA LEU A 226 14.88 -4.12 13.79
C LEU A 226 15.42 -5.29 12.96
N ILE A 227 15.33 -6.53 13.46
CA ILE A 227 15.73 -7.73 12.72
C ILE A 227 14.87 -7.89 11.46
N ILE A 228 13.55 -7.70 11.56
CA ILE A 228 12.63 -7.76 10.42
C ILE A 228 12.98 -6.68 9.40
N ILE A 229 13.22 -5.45 9.83
CA ILE A 229 13.61 -4.33 8.93
C ILE A 229 14.89 -4.67 8.16
N ILE A 230 15.92 -5.18 8.84
CA ILE A 230 17.19 -5.60 8.20
C ILE A 230 16.93 -6.70 7.17
N GLY A 231 16.13 -7.72 7.51
CA GLY A 231 15.76 -8.79 6.59
C GLY A 231 15.00 -8.26 5.35
N VAL A 232 14.06 -7.37 5.55
CA VAL A 232 13.29 -6.75 4.47
C VAL A 232 14.18 -5.92 3.56
N VAL A 233 15.05 -5.08 4.12
CA VAL A 233 16.01 -4.27 3.34
C VAL A 233 16.93 -5.15 2.51
N PHE A 234 17.43 -6.26 3.08
CA PHE A 234 18.30 -7.18 2.38
C PHE A 234 17.63 -7.81 1.15
N VAL A 235 16.39 -8.29 1.30
CA VAL A 235 15.65 -8.92 0.19
C VAL A 235 15.20 -7.89 -0.85
N GLU A 236 14.72 -6.70 -0.42
CA GLU A 236 14.30 -5.63 -1.33
C GLU A 236 15.44 -5.07 -2.19
N GLN A 237 16.68 -5.15 -1.72
CA GLN A 237 17.86 -4.77 -2.48
C GLN A 237 18.36 -5.90 -3.38
N GLY A 238 17.91 -7.13 -3.15
CA GLY A 238 18.28 -8.31 -3.93
C GLY A 238 17.86 -8.15 -5.40
N GLN A 239 18.81 -8.29 -6.32
CA GLN A 239 18.55 -8.24 -7.76
C GLN A 239 19.41 -9.21 -8.55
N ARG A 240 18.79 -9.86 -9.55
CA ARG A 240 19.52 -10.63 -10.55
C ARG A 240 19.88 -9.74 -11.72
N ARG A 241 21.17 -9.64 -12.02
CA ARG A 241 21.69 -8.83 -13.16
C ARG A 241 21.86 -9.71 -14.37
N ILE A 242 21.08 -9.47 -15.43
CA ILE A 242 21.20 -10.16 -16.72
C ILE A 242 22.11 -9.31 -17.61
N PRO A 243 23.24 -9.83 -18.09
CA PRO A 243 24.13 -9.07 -18.97
C PRO A 243 23.45 -8.84 -20.34
N VAL A 244 23.51 -7.61 -20.81
CA VAL A 244 23.01 -7.18 -22.13
C VAL A 244 24.17 -6.52 -22.87
N GLN A 245 24.43 -6.98 -24.08
CA GLN A 245 25.43 -6.40 -24.94
C GLN A 245 24.77 -5.67 -26.10
N TYR A 246 25.29 -4.50 -26.42
CA TYR A 246 24.87 -3.74 -27.61
C TYR A 246 25.85 -3.94 -28.72
N ALA A 247 25.33 -4.13 -29.94
CA ALA A 247 26.15 -4.31 -31.14
C ALA A 247 27.01 -3.05 -31.41
N LYS A 248 28.27 -3.27 -31.68
CA LYS A 248 29.18 -2.21 -32.15
C LYS A 248 28.77 -1.78 -33.56
N ARG A 249 28.59 -0.49 -33.78
CA ARG A 249 28.41 0.07 -35.15
C ARG A 249 29.65 0.78 -35.58
N MET A 250 30.15 0.44 -36.78
CA MET A 250 31.20 1.21 -37.45
C MET A 250 30.54 2.32 -38.27
N VAL A 251 30.91 3.56 -38.02
CA VAL A 251 30.53 4.72 -38.82
C VAL A 251 31.83 5.33 -39.34
N GLY A 252 32.16 5.03 -40.60
CA GLY A 252 33.45 5.38 -41.19
C GLY A 252 34.60 4.63 -40.52
N ARG A 253 35.64 5.36 -40.07
CA ARG A 253 36.81 4.79 -39.37
C ARG A 253 36.65 4.73 -37.82
N ARG A 254 35.53 5.19 -37.28
CA ARG A 254 35.29 5.22 -35.84
C ARG A 254 34.30 4.14 -35.43
N MET A 255 34.63 3.38 -34.39
CA MET A 255 33.71 2.45 -33.74
C MET A 255 32.90 3.17 -32.70
N TYR A 256 31.56 3.13 -32.83
CA TYR A 256 30.61 3.64 -31.87
C TYR A 256 29.82 2.47 -31.24
N GLY A 257 29.60 2.52 -29.93
CA GLY A 257 28.85 1.50 -29.21
C GLY A 257 29.72 0.36 -28.68
N GLY A 258 29.08 -0.72 -28.28
CA GLY A 258 29.77 -1.87 -27.67
C GLY A 258 29.88 -1.77 -26.14
N THR A 259 29.03 -0.93 -25.50
CA THR A 259 28.89 -0.93 -24.05
C THR A 259 28.13 -2.17 -23.62
N SER A 260 28.65 -2.90 -22.65
CA SER A 260 27.91 -3.93 -21.95
C SER A 260 27.18 -3.29 -20.78
N THR A 261 25.90 -3.54 -20.67
CA THR A 261 25.07 -3.14 -19.54
C THR A 261 24.37 -4.36 -18.96
N TYR A 262 23.60 -4.19 -17.91
CA TYR A 262 22.82 -5.27 -17.34
C TYR A 262 21.36 -4.85 -17.11
N LEU A 263 20.46 -5.82 -17.30
CA LEU A 263 19.05 -5.67 -16.93
C LEU A 263 18.87 -6.16 -15.49
N PRO A 264 18.57 -5.26 -14.52
CA PRO A 264 18.36 -5.67 -13.15
C PRO A 264 16.93 -6.19 -12.98
N LEU A 265 16.77 -7.45 -12.54
CA LEU A 265 15.50 -8.02 -12.12
C LEU A 265 15.51 -8.12 -10.59
N LYS A 266 14.66 -7.35 -9.90
CA LYS A 266 14.51 -7.41 -8.44
C LYS A 266 13.94 -8.77 -8.02
N VAL A 267 14.33 -9.30 -6.86
CA VAL A 267 13.72 -10.50 -6.27
C VAL A 267 12.25 -10.23 -5.96
N ASN A 268 11.97 -9.10 -5.34
CA ASN A 268 10.61 -8.60 -5.19
C ASN A 268 10.31 -7.56 -6.28
N GLN A 269 9.83 -8.04 -7.45
CA GLN A 269 9.44 -7.19 -8.57
C GLN A 269 8.12 -6.46 -8.32
N ALA A 270 7.24 -7.08 -7.54
CA ALA A 270 5.91 -6.58 -7.25
C ALA A 270 5.90 -5.51 -6.15
N GLY A 271 6.99 -5.37 -5.38
CA GLY A 271 7.04 -4.47 -4.23
C GLY A 271 6.03 -4.86 -3.16
N VAL A 272 5.42 -3.86 -2.53
CA VAL A 272 4.43 -4.04 -1.44
C VAL A 272 3.00 -4.13 -1.93
N ILE A 273 2.76 -3.86 -3.21
CA ILE A 273 1.42 -3.75 -3.80
C ILE A 273 0.57 -5.02 -3.61
N PRO A 274 1.08 -6.26 -3.80
CA PRO A 274 0.29 -7.47 -3.58
C PRO A 274 -0.25 -7.62 -2.16
N VAL A 275 0.50 -7.16 -1.16
CA VAL A 275 0.09 -7.22 0.24
C VAL A 275 -1.06 -6.25 0.51
N ILE A 276 -0.99 -5.04 -0.06
CA ILE A 276 -2.07 -4.05 0.01
C ILE A 276 -3.33 -4.58 -0.70
N PHE A 277 -3.17 -5.27 -1.84
CA PHE A 277 -4.28 -5.87 -2.57
C PHE A 277 -4.96 -6.98 -1.78
N ALA A 278 -4.17 -7.89 -1.21
CA ALA A 278 -4.70 -8.99 -0.40
C ALA A 278 -5.46 -8.47 0.82
N SER A 279 -4.94 -7.47 1.54
CA SER A 279 -5.62 -6.88 2.69
C SER A 279 -6.89 -6.14 2.30
N SER A 280 -6.89 -5.41 1.17
CA SER A 280 -8.08 -4.73 0.66
C SER A 280 -9.18 -5.71 0.26
N LEU A 281 -8.81 -6.85 -0.35
CA LEU A 281 -9.80 -7.87 -0.75
C LEU A 281 -10.44 -8.56 0.46
N ILE A 282 -9.68 -8.83 1.51
CA ILE A 282 -10.22 -9.41 2.77
C ILE A 282 -11.17 -8.43 3.47
N TYR A 283 -10.92 -7.13 3.32
CA TYR A 283 -11.75 -6.10 3.93
C TYR A 283 -13.16 -6.03 3.31
N ILE A 284 -13.34 -6.30 2.02
CA ILE A 284 -14.63 -6.22 1.32
C ILE A 284 -15.71 -7.14 1.92
N PRO A 285 -15.48 -8.46 2.12
CA PRO A 285 -16.45 -9.34 2.79
C PRO A 285 -16.81 -8.87 4.20
N HIS A 286 -15.85 -8.31 4.92
CA HIS A 286 -16.09 -7.78 6.26
C HIS A 286 -17.04 -6.57 6.22
N LEU A 287 -16.83 -5.61 5.29
CA LEU A 287 -17.75 -4.49 5.09
C LEU A 287 -19.17 -4.96 4.72
N ILE A 288 -19.28 -5.92 3.83
CA ILE A 288 -20.59 -6.48 3.44
C ILE A 288 -21.30 -7.09 4.64
N THR A 289 -20.57 -7.85 5.47
CA THR A 289 -21.13 -8.45 6.69
C THR A 289 -21.59 -7.39 7.68
N GLN A 290 -20.82 -6.32 7.86
CA GLN A 290 -21.21 -5.22 8.73
C GLN A 290 -22.47 -4.51 8.23
N LEU A 291 -22.61 -4.29 6.93
CA LEU A 291 -23.83 -3.69 6.35
C LEU A 291 -25.06 -4.58 6.56
N ILE A 292 -24.93 -5.89 6.33
CA ILE A 292 -26.02 -6.85 6.53
C ILE A 292 -26.43 -6.89 8.02
N ASN A 293 -25.47 -6.96 8.92
CA ASN A 293 -25.74 -7.02 10.37
C ASN A 293 -26.33 -5.69 10.92
N SER A 294 -26.02 -4.56 10.30
CA SER A 294 -26.59 -3.26 10.68
C SER A 294 -28.07 -3.13 10.31
N GLY A 295 -28.51 -3.85 9.26
CA GLY A 295 -29.90 -3.84 8.80
C GLY A 295 -30.83 -4.80 9.56
N ASP A 296 -30.31 -5.92 10.05
CA ASP A 296 -31.08 -6.96 10.74
C ASP A 296 -30.24 -7.61 11.86
N PRO A 297 -30.60 -7.42 13.14
CA PRO A 297 -29.88 -8.03 14.27
C PRO A 297 -29.79 -9.57 14.22
N ASN A 298 -30.74 -10.24 13.55
CA ASN A 298 -30.72 -11.69 13.40
C ASN A 298 -29.77 -12.16 12.29
N ALA A 299 -29.35 -11.29 11.38
CA ALA A 299 -28.41 -11.61 10.31
C ALA A 299 -27.01 -11.98 10.83
N ALA A 300 -26.66 -11.54 12.05
CA ALA A 300 -25.42 -11.95 12.72
C ALA A 300 -25.35 -13.49 12.95
N ASN A 301 -26.47 -14.18 13.03
CA ASN A 301 -26.56 -15.64 13.13
C ASN A 301 -26.57 -16.37 11.78
N GLY A 302 -26.59 -15.64 10.67
CA GLY A 302 -26.56 -16.20 9.31
C GLY A 302 -25.27 -16.98 9.05
N TRP A 303 -25.35 -17.96 8.11
CA TRP A 303 -24.16 -18.76 7.74
C TRP A 303 -23.04 -17.89 7.17
N TRP A 304 -23.38 -16.82 6.43
CA TRP A 304 -22.42 -15.87 5.87
C TRP A 304 -21.64 -15.11 6.96
N SER A 305 -22.37 -14.54 7.93
CA SER A 305 -21.75 -13.83 9.05
C SER A 305 -20.85 -14.74 9.86
N LYS A 306 -21.28 -15.98 10.13
CA LYS A 306 -20.46 -17.00 10.81
C LYS A 306 -19.24 -17.41 9.98
N PHE A 307 -19.39 -17.60 8.67
CA PHE A 307 -18.28 -17.93 7.79
C PHE A 307 -17.23 -16.81 7.79
N VAL A 308 -17.66 -15.56 7.59
CA VAL A 308 -16.74 -14.41 7.60
C VAL A 308 -16.10 -14.23 8.97
N ALA A 309 -16.87 -14.34 10.06
CA ALA A 309 -16.34 -14.21 11.41
C ALA A 309 -15.28 -15.27 11.75
N ASN A 310 -15.52 -16.53 11.38
CA ASN A 310 -14.62 -17.62 11.76
C ASN A 310 -13.37 -17.71 10.86
N TYR A 311 -13.51 -17.42 9.56
CA TYR A 311 -12.46 -17.69 8.56
C TYR A 311 -11.77 -16.43 8.01
N LEU A 312 -12.45 -15.28 8.00
CA LEU A 312 -11.94 -14.05 7.38
C LEU A 312 -11.73 -12.90 8.37
N THR A 313 -12.27 -13.00 9.59
CA THR A 313 -12.19 -11.91 10.57
C THR A 313 -11.12 -12.16 11.63
N ASN A 314 -10.90 -13.43 12.01
CA ASN A 314 -9.95 -13.78 13.05
C ASN A 314 -8.52 -13.96 12.47
N PRO A 315 -7.58 -12.99 12.65
CA PRO A 315 -6.24 -13.07 12.10
C PRO A 315 -5.37 -14.18 12.71
N ALA A 316 -5.75 -14.72 13.87
CA ALA A 316 -5.07 -15.84 14.52
C ALA A 316 -5.52 -17.20 13.97
N SER A 317 -6.63 -17.27 13.22
CA SER A 317 -7.10 -18.56 12.69
C SER A 317 -6.16 -19.09 11.59
N PRO A 318 -5.79 -20.38 11.62
CA PRO A 318 -4.95 -20.99 10.58
C PRO A 318 -5.55 -20.84 9.16
N ALA A 319 -6.87 -20.83 9.07
CA ALA A 319 -7.58 -20.64 7.81
C ALA A 319 -7.40 -19.23 7.25
N TYR A 320 -7.50 -18.19 8.10
CA TYR A 320 -7.20 -16.80 7.71
C TYR A 320 -5.77 -16.68 7.21
N ILE A 321 -4.81 -17.21 7.96
CA ILE A 321 -3.39 -17.17 7.64
C ILE A 321 -3.12 -17.83 6.28
N ALA A 322 -3.67 -19.03 6.04
CA ALA A 322 -3.50 -19.74 4.78
C ALA A 322 -4.14 -18.99 3.60
N PHE A 323 -5.35 -18.45 3.80
CA PHE A 323 -6.05 -17.70 2.78
C PHE A 323 -5.33 -16.38 2.44
N TYR A 324 -4.89 -15.63 3.45
CA TYR A 324 -4.16 -14.38 3.28
C TYR A 324 -2.82 -14.61 2.57
N PHE A 325 -2.07 -15.64 2.98
CA PHE A 325 -0.83 -16.05 2.32
C PHE A 325 -1.07 -16.43 0.85
N GLY A 326 -2.10 -17.23 0.59
CA GLY A 326 -2.48 -17.62 -0.78
C GLY A 326 -2.83 -16.43 -1.66
N LEU A 327 -3.58 -15.45 -1.12
CA LEU A 327 -3.90 -14.21 -1.83
C LEU A 327 -2.65 -13.39 -2.15
N ILE A 328 -1.71 -13.26 -1.21
CA ILE A 328 -0.46 -12.53 -1.46
C ILE A 328 0.34 -13.18 -2.57
N VAL A 329 0.47 -14.51 -2.57
CA VAL A 329 1.16 -15.26 -3.62
C VAL A 329 0.46 -15.05 -4.97
N PHE A 330 -0.86 -15.21 -5.01
CA PHE A 330 -1.66 -15.00 -6.22
C PHE A 330 -1.48 -13.58 -6.78
N PHE A 331 -1.66 -12.56 -5.96
CA PHE A 331 -1.50 -11.17 -6.41
C PHE A 331 -0.06 -10.82 -6.80
N THR A 332 0.94 -11.46 -6.19
CA THR A 332 2.34 -11.25 -6.59
C THR A 332 2.58 -11.72 -8.02
N TYR A 333 2.16 -12.94 -8.35
CA TYR A 333 2.26 -13.47 -9.72
C TYR A 333 1.44 -12.65 -10.70
N PHE A 334 0.22 -12.31 -10.32
CA PHE A 334 -0.68 -11.51 -11.14
C PHE A 334 -0.08 -10.13 -11.45
N TYR A 335 0.39 -9.41 -10.43
CA TYR A 335 0.97 -8.09 -10.60
C TYR A 335 2.25 -8.10 -11.44
N VAL A 336 3.13 -9.07 -11.20
CA VAL A 336 4.36 -9.23 -11.97
C VAL A 336 4.05 -9.50 -13.45
N SER A 337 3.06 -10.32 -13.75
CA SER A 337 2.65 -10.62 -15.14
C SER A 337 2.13 -9.39 -15.89
N ILE A 338 1.48 -8.46 -15.17
CA ILE A 338 0.97 -7.20 -15.76
C ILE A 338 2.08 -6.17 -15.92
N THR A 339 2.93 -6.03 -14.91
CA THR A 339 3.93 -4.94 -14.84
C THR A 339 5.12 -5.22 -15.76
N PHE A 340 5.51 -6.47 -15.88
CA PHE A 340 6.64 -6.88 -16.72
C PHE A 340 6.17 -7.78 -17.87
N ASN A 341 6.10 -7.21 -19.08
CA ASN A 341 5.81 -7.97 -20.29
C ASN A 341 7.13 -8.41 -20.95
N PRO A 342 7.51 -9.70 -20.88
CA PRO A 342 8.78 -10.17 -21.44
C PRO A 342 8.90 -9.97 -22.95
N VAL A 343 7.77 -10.04 -23.68
CA VAL A 343 7.75 -9.89 -25.13
C VAL A 343 8.06 -8.44 -25.52
N GLU A 344 7.40 -7.47 -24.91
CA GLU A 344 7.64 -6.05 -25.14
C GLU A 344 9.10 -5.67 -24.83
N ARG A 345 9.64 -6.17 -23.71
CA ARG A 345 11.03 -5.93 -23.31
C ARG A 345 12.04 -6.54 -24.27
N ALA A 346 11.78 -7.75 -24.75
CA ALA A 346 12.63 -8.39 -25.76
C ALA A 346 12.61 -7.64 -27.10
N ASP A 347 11.44 -7.13 -27.51
CA ASP A 347 11.31 -6.32 -28.74
C ASP A 347 11.96 -4.95 -28.59
N GLU A 348 11.85 -4.29 -27.45
CA GLU A 348 12.58 -3.05 -27.14
C GLU A 348 14.10 -3.27 -27.25
N MET A 349 14.61 -4.33 -26.60
CA MET A 349 16.03 -4.68 -26.67
C MET A 349 16.48 -4.91 -28.11
N LYS A 350 15.68 -5.63 -28.92
CA LYS A 350 15.94 -5.87 -30.31
C LYS A 350 15.98 -4.58 -31.13
N LYS A 351 15.04 -3.65 -30.90
CA LYS A 351 14.99 -2.33 -31.58
C LYS A 351 16.24 -1.50 -31.30
N PHE A 352 16.77 -1.56 -30.08
CA PHE A 352 17.99 -0.84 -29.71
C PHE A 352 19.29 -1.60 -30.02
N GLY A 353 19.21 -2.77 -30.68
CA GLY A 353 20.37 -3.58 -31.03
C GLY A 353 21.04 -4.27 -29.85
N GLY A 354 20.30 -4.41 -28.72
CA GLY A 354 20.74 -5.15 -27.55
C GLY A 354 20.42 -6.64 -27.67
N PHE A 355 21.29 -7.47 -27.15
CA PHE A 355 21.10 -8.93 -27.09
C PHE A 355 21.72 -9.50 -25.80
N ILE A 356 21.20 -10.64 -25.37
CA ILE A 356 21.74 -11.40 -24.25
C ILE A 356 22.77 -12.36 -24.82
N PRO A 357 24.03 -12.41 -24.28
CA PRO A 357 25.05 -13.32 -24.77
C PRO A 357 24.56 -14.78 -24.78
N GLY A 358 24.68 -15.45 -25.89
CA GLY A 358 24.26 -16.84 -26.08
C GLY A 358 22.78 -17.04 -26.43
N ILE A 359 21.96 -15.98 -26.49
CA ILE A 359 20.52 -16.07 -26.80
C ILE A 359 20.20 -15.20 -28.03
N ARG A 360 19.46 -15.77 -28.99
CA ARG A 360 19.02 -15.01 -30.16
C ARG A 360 18.03 -13.92 -29.81
N PRO A 361 18.15 -12.70 -30.33
CA PRO A 361 17.21 -11.61 -30.10
C PRO A 361 15.81 -11.95 -30.63
N GLY A 362 14.77 -11.52 -29.92
CA GLY A 362 13.37 -11.75 -30.25
C GLY A 362 12.70 -12.78 -29.32
N LYS A 363 11.90 -13.69 -29.86
CA LYS A 363 11.13 -14.67 -29.09
C LYS A 363 11.97 -15.49 -28.10
N PRO A 364 13.15 -16.05 -28.45
CA PRO A 364 13.97 -16.78 -27.48
C PRO A 364 14.41 -15.93 -26.29
N THR A 365 14.65 -14.63 -26.51
CA THR A 365 14.95 -13.69 -25.41
C THR A 365 13.74 -13.48 -24.52
N ALA A 366 12.53 -13.36 -25.09
CA ALA A 366 11.30 -13.25 -24.31
C ALA A 366 11.05 -14.51 -23.45
N ASP A 367 11.20 -15.69 -24.04
CA ASP A 367 11.03 -16.98 -23.34
C ASP A 367 12.04 -17.13 -22.18
N TYR A 368 13.29 -16.73 -22.39
CA TYR A 368 14.31 -16.71 -21.35
C TYR A 368 13.97 -15.73 -20.21
N LEU A 369 13.55 -14.51 -20.54
CA LEU A 369 13.14 -13.52 -19.54
C LEU A 369 11.94 -14.01 -18.73
N GLN A 370 10.95 -14.63 -19.38
CA GLN A 370 9.78 -15.20 -18.72
C GLN A 370 10.19 -16.35 -17.78
N TYR A 371 11.08 -17.23 -18.22
CA TYR A 371 11.60 -18.31 -17.37
C TYR A 371 12.31 -17.77 -16.12
N VAL A 372 13.22 -16.80 -16.28
CA VAL A 372 13.93 -16.19 -15.17
C VAL A 372 12.97 -15.48 -14.22
N LEU A 373 12.01 -14.73 -14.78
CA LEU A 373 11.02 -13.99 -14.00
C LEU A 373 10.16 -14.93 -13.13
N SER A 374 9.61 -16.00 -13.70
CA SER A 374 8.77 -16.96 -12.95
C SER A 374 9.54 -17.61 -11.81
N ARG A 375 10.84 -17.90 -12.02
CA ARG A 375 11.70 -18.49 -10.98
C ARG A 375 12.07 -17.51 -9.87
N ILE A 376 12.23 -16.23 -10.16
CA ILE A 376 12.52 -15.18 -9.16
C ILE A 376 11.25 -14.77 -8.42
N THR A 377 10.10 -14.76 -9.07
CA THR A 377 8.82 -14.38 -8.44
C THR A 377 8.41 -15.35 -7.34
N LEU A 378 8.72 -16.64 -7.46
CA LEU A 378 8.36 -17.62 -6.44
C LEU A 378 8.97 -17.31 -5.06
N PRO A 379 10.32 -17.22 -4.89
CA PRO A 379 10.90 -16.86 -3.60
C PRO A 379 10.46 -15.44 -3.14
N GLY A 380 10.24 -14.49 -4.07
CA GLY A 380 9.73 -13.16 -3.75
C GLY A 380 8.31 -13.21 -3.16
N SER A 381 7.41 -14.02 -3.73
CA SER A 381 6.04 -14.18 -3.23
C SER A 381 5.97 -14.87 -1.87
N ILE A 382 6.78 -15.91 -1.67
CA ILE A 382 6.89 -16.60 -0.38
C ILE A 382 7.42 -15.65 0.69
N TYR A 383 8.46 -14.89 0.37
CA TYR A 383 9.02 -13.88 1.26
C TYR A 383 7.96 -12.85 1.71
N LEU A 384 7.21 -12.27 0.75
CA LEU A 384 6.14 -11.31 1.05
C LEU A 384 5.06 -11.94 1.95
N GLY A 385 4.63 -13.16 1.62
CA GLY A 385 3.63 -13.87 2.40
C GLY A 385 4.10 -14.19 3.82
N VAL A 386 5.32 -14.67 3.99
CA VAL A 386 5.89 -14.98 5.31
C VAL A 386 5.98 -13.72 6.18
N ILE A 387 6.52 -12.61 5.66
CA ILE A 387 6.64 -11.38 6.46
C ILE A 387 5.27 -10.79 6.78
N ALA A 388 4.31 -10.84 5.86
CA ALA A 388 2.97 -10.32 6.11
C ALA A 388 2.22 -11.12 7.19
N VAL A 389 2.44 -12.44 7.26
CA VAL A 389 1.79 -13.35 8.19
C VAL A 389 2.53 -13.47 9.52
N LEU A 390 3.84 -13.19 9.54
CA LEU A 390 4.71 -13.39 10.70
C LEU A 390 4.17 -12.78 12.01
N PRO A 391 3.61 -11.55 12.06
CA PRO A 391 3.03 -11.01 13.28
C PRO A 391 1.82 -11.80 13.79
N ASN A 392 1.01 -12.33 12.88
CA ASN A 392 -0.16 -13.14 13.25
C ASN A 392 0.26 -14.46 13.92
N LEU A 393 1.35 -15.06 13.47
CA LEU A 393 1.95 -16.24 14.10
C LEU A 393 2.48 -15.94 15.51
N PHE A 394 3.08 -14.78 15.73
CA PHE A 394 3.52 -14.37 17.06
C PHE A 394 2.37 -14.17 18.03
N LEU A 395 1.21 -13.71 17.56
CA LEU A 395 0.01 -13.56 18.37
C LEU A 395 -0.51 -14.92 18.89
N GLU A 396 -0.45 -15.96 18.04
CA GLU A 396 -0.91 -17.31 18.38
C GLU A 396 0.02 -18.00 19.39
N ILE A 397 1.34 -17.91 19.19
CA ILE A 397 2.33 -18.56 20.06
C ILE A 397 2.39 -17.92 21.47
N GLY A 398 2.08 -16.63 21.58
CA GLY A 398 2.21 -15.87 22.82
C GLY A 398 1.15 -16.19 23.88
N ASN A 399 0.10 -16.97 23.60
CA ASN A 399 -1.03 -17.33 24.48
C ASN A 399 -1.55 -16.17 25.37
N SER A 400 -1.26 -14.95 24.95
CA SER A 400 -1.55 -13.72 25.67
C SER A 400 -2.66 -13.01 24.92
N GLY A 401 -3.91 -13.27 25.27
CA GLY A 401 -5.11 -12.66 24.70
C GLY A 401 -5.15 -11.13 24.65
N SER A 402 -4.04 -10.47 24.81
CA SER A 402 -3.90 -9.02 24.84
C SER A 402 -2.74 -8.46 23.98
N VAL A 403 -2.11 -9.26 23.10
CA VAL A 403 -1.15 -8.72 22.08
C VAL A 403 -1.89 -8.34 20.80
N GLN A 404 -3.05 -7.76 20.95
CA GLN A 404 -3.95 -7.45 19.83
C GLN A 404 -3.47 -6.27 18.97
N ASN A 405 -2.50 -5.49 19.45
CA ASN A 405 -2.01 -4.31 18.75
C ASN A 405 -0.47 -4.34 18.67
N LEU A 406 0.09 -5.18 17.77
CA LEU A 406 1.48 -5.00 17.39
C LEU A 406 1.55 -3.88 16.32
N PRO A 407 2.06 -2.68 16.67
CA PRO A 407 2.21 -1.55 15.74
C PRO A 407 3.17 -1.86 14.61
N PHE A 408 4.00 -2.87 14.80
CA PHE A 408 4.96 -3.38 13.83
C PHE A 408 4.43 -4.61 13.08
N GLY A 409 3.13 -4.61 12.70
CA GLY A 409 2.58 -5.63 11.82
C GLY A 409 3.45 -5.79 10.58
N GLY A 410 3.65 -7.02 10.11
CA GLY A 410 4.52 -7.30 8.95
C GLY A 410 4.17 -6.48 7.72
N THR A 411 2.89 -6.20 7.51
CA THR A 411 2.40 -5.32 6.44
C THR A 411 2.86 -3.88 6.61
N ALA A 412 2.81 -3.34 7.84
CA ALA A 412 3.24 -1.98 8.13
C ALA A 412 4.76 -1.82 7.90
N VAL A 413 5.55 -2.78 8.37
CA VAL A 413 7.01 -2.79 8.18
C VAL A 413 7.36 -2.94 6.70
N LEU A 414 6.70 -3.83 5.96
CA LEU A 414 6.90 -3.99 4.52
C LEU A 414 6.61 -2.70 3.76
N ILE A 415 5.47 -2.06 4.05
CA ILE A 415 5.08 -0.81 3.39
C ILE A 415 6.09 0.28 3.73
N MET A 416 6.47 0.40 5.01
CA MET A 416 7.38 1.44 5.47
C MET A 416 8.77 1.31 4.83
N VAL A 417 9.34 0.10 4.84
CA VAL A 417 10.67 -0.15 4.26
C VAL A 417 10.63 -0.10 2.74
N GLY A 418 9.64 -0.72 2.10
CA GLY A 418 9.51 -0.77 0.65
C GLY A 418 9.33 0.62 0.03
N VAL A 419 8.38 1.40 0.56
CA VAL A 419 8.13 2.78 0.08
C VAL A 419 9.32 3.68 0.38
N GLY A 420 9.93 3.56 1.57
CA GLY A 420 11.13 4.32 1.91
C GLY A 420 12.29 4.05 0.95
N LEU A 421 12.59 2.79 0.65
CA LEU A 421 13.64 2.39 -0.28
C LEU A 421 13.35 2.85 -1.72
N ASP A 422 12.11 2.71 -2.19
CA ASP A 422 11.75 3.15 -3.54
C ASP A 422 11.85 4.68 -3.67
N THR A 423 11.45 5.43 -2.64
CA THR A 423 11.59 6.89 -2.61
C THR A 423 13.06 7.32 -2.64
N VAL A 424 13.93 6.67 -1.85
CA VAL A 424 15.38 6.95 -1.85
C VAL A 424 16.00 6.63 -3.20
N LYS A 425 15.66 5.49 -3.82
CA LYS A 425 16.15 5.12 -5.16
C LYS A 425 15.73 6.12 -6.23
N GLN A 426 14.52 6.67 -6.15
CA GLN A 426 14.07 7.72 -7.06
C GLN A 426 14.83 9.03 -6.88
N ILE A 427 15.13 9.40 -5.63
CA ILE A 427 15.98 10.57 -5.33
C ILE A 427 17.38 10.36 -5.93
N GLU A 428 17.98 9.20 -5.71
CA GLU A 428 19.30 8.87 -6.26
C GLU A 428 19.31 8.90 -7.81
N SER A 429 18.29 8.34 -8.44
CA SER A 429 18.14 8.36 -9.90
C SER A 429 18.05 9.78 -10.46
N GLN A 430 17.25 10.66 -9.84
CA GLN A 430 17.14 12.06 -10.25
C GLN A 430 18.43 12.86 -10.01
N LEU A 431 19.20 12.54 -8.97
CA LEU A 431 20.51 13.12 -8.73
C LEU A 431 21.54 12.70 -9.79
N MET A 432 21.56 11.39 -10.15
CA MET A 432 22.51 10.90 -11.17
C MET A 432 22.23 11.51 -12.54
N GLN A 433 20.96 11.64 -12.95
CA GLN A 433 20.62 12.27 -14.24
C GLN A 433 21.18 13.70 -14.35
N ARG A 434 21.18 14.47 -13.28
CA ARG A 434 21.70 15.85 -13.28
C ARG A 434 23.21 15.97 -13.22
N ASN A 435 23.87 15.03 -12.57
CA ASN A 435 25.35 15.01 -12.61
C ASN A 435 25.88 14.77 -14.02
N TYR A 436 25.15 14.05 -14.88
CA TYR A 436 25.48 13.89 -16.29
C TYR A 436 25.29 15.17 -17.11
N GLU A 437 24.26 15.98 -16.83
CA GLU A 437 24.06 17.28 -17.51
C GLU A 437 25.15 18.31 -17.15
N GLY A 438 25.76 18.20 -15.97
CA GLY A 438 26.88 19.05 -15.55
C GLY A 438 28.20 18.78 -16.27
N PHE A 439 28.37 17.58 -16.87
CA PHE A 439 29.54 17.22 -17.65
C PHE A 439 29.45 17.65 -19.13
N LEU A 440 28.28 18.08 -19.60
CA LEU A 440 28.02 18.53 -20.97
C LEU A 440 27.98 20.06 -21.11
N LYS A 441 28.20 20.79 -20.02
CA LYS A 441 28.50 22.22 -20.01
C LYS A 441 29.97 22.40 -19.68
#